data_a3f82df92673786d8574390cfc9c5d54
#
_entry.id   a3f82df92673786d8574390cfc9c5d54
#
_cell.length_a   1.000
_cell.length_b   1.000
_cell.length_c   1.000
_cell.angle_alpha   90.00
_cell.angle_beta   90.00
_cell.angle_gamma   90.00
#
_symmetry.space_group_name_H-M   'P 1'
#
loop_
_entity.id
_entity.type
_entity.pdbx_description
1 polymer ?
#
loop_
_entity_poly.entity_id
_entity_poly.type
_entity_poly.pdbx_seq_one_letter_code
_entity_poly.pdbx_strand_id
1 'polypeptide(L)'
;IFPYIMPQWTLAVVWQNLFNSNAVTGTSNGLLAALFGINMPIWWCKGLFPSLMVLGLHYAPFAYILIGGIFRNMDANLEEAATILDTPKWKTMFRITLPMVKPAILSTILLVFGSAMGSYPVPHYLGLSTLSTKYVSMNSKYTGEASILAIIMMVFGVAIMLLNQLSLRSRKNYTTVTGKSGQISKINLGRTGRVVIAVILIIITFFTSIFPIISFAFETFLPNPGDYSFLYTGDANNLTTKWWVTSENVTENGMYGQKGILYNNTIWTAFKGTMLVSVSCALIAGTIGTLIGYAVSKNRRSRWANYVNSVAFLPYLMPSIAVGVAFFILFSNQYFNLFNTYALLIIAGTIKYIPFASRSSLNSMLQLSGEIEEAAVIQDVPWIKRMTRIIIPIQKSSIISGYLLPFMTCLRELSLFMLLCVQGFILSTTLDYFDEMGLYAFSSGINLILIVTILICNALVNKVTGASLDKGIGG
;
A
#
# COMPACT_ATOMS: atom_id res chain seq x y z
N ILE A 1 -6.99 -8.94 -1.44
CA ILE A 1 -6.33 -7.98 -0.52
C ILE A 1 -4.81 -8.18 -0.51
N PHE A 2 -4.34 -9.42 -0.63
CA PHE A 2 -2.92 -9.78 -0.51
C PHE A 2 -1.97 -8.96 -1.42
N PRO A 3 -2.26 -8.70 -2.73
CA PRO A 3 -1.39 -7.88 -3.58
C PRO A 3 -1.22 -6.44 -3.08
N TYR A 4 -2.20 -5.90 -2.37
CA TYR A 4 -2.11 -4.57 -1.77
C TYR A 4 -1.26 -4.55 -0.49
N ILE A 5 -1.12 -5.70 0.19
CA ILE A 5 -0.29 -5.82 1.38
C ILE A 5 1.20 -5.84 1.00
N MET A 6 1.55 -6.38 -0.16
CA MET A 6 2.93 -6.42 -0.65
C MET A 6 3.44 -5.02 -1.05
N PRO A 7 4.77 -4.78 -0.98
CA PRO A 7 5.38 -3.59 -1.54
C PRO A 7 5.08 -3.45 -3.05
N GLN A 8 4.93 -2.22 -3.53
CA GLN A 8 4.61 -1.97 -4.95
C GLN A 8 5.68 -2.51 -5.91
N TRP A 9 6.96 -2.37 -5.54
CA TRP A 9 8.09 -2.82 -6.37
C TRP A 9 8.16 -4.33 -6.51
N THR A 10 7.66 -5.08 -5.54
CA THR A 10 7.64 -6.55 -5.58
C THR A 10 7.07 -7.08 -6.88
N LEU A 11 5.90 -6.56 -7.31
CA LEU A 11 5.28 -6.97 -8.56
C LEU A 11 6.06 -6.48 -9.80
N ALA A 12 6.76 -5.34 -9.70
CA ALA A 12 7.58 -4.84 -10.81
C ALA A 12 8.82 -5.71 -11.03
N VAL A 13 9.52 -6.08 -9.95
CA VAL A 13 10.67 -7.01 -10.02
C VAL A 13 10.23 -8.39 -10.50
N VAL A 14 9.11 -8.90 -9.99
CA VAL A 14 8.55 -10.18 -10.46
C VAL A 14 8.16 -10.13 -11.93
N TRP A 15 7.64 -9.01 -12.41
CA TRP A 15 7.39 -8.83 -13.84
C TRP A 15 8.66 -8.94 -14.67
N GLN A 16 9.76 -8.35 -14.20
CA GLN A 16 11.07 -8.49 -14.84
C GLN A 16 11.58 -9.93 -14.78
N ASN A 17 11.55 -10.58 -13.62
CA ASN A 17 11.96 -11.98 -13.45
C ASN A 17 11.17 -12.95 -14.34
N LEU A 18 9.95 -12.59 -14.73
CA LEU A 18 9.12 -13.41 -15.61
C LEU A 18 9.38 -13.13 -17.10
N PHE A 19 9.44 -11.86 -17.48
CA PHE A 19 9.34 -11.43 -18.89
C PHE A 19 10.63 -10.87 -19.50
N ASN A 20 11.65 -10.54 -18.72
CA ASN A 20 12.89 -10.00 -19.26
C ASN A 20 13.59 -11.00 -20.18
N SER A 21 14.36 -10.48 -21.10
CA SER A 21 15.19 -11.27 -22.01
C SER A 21 16.48 -10.51 -22.31
N ASN A 22 17.61 -11.17 -22.20
CA ASN A 22 18.91 -10.56 -22.54
C ASN A 22 18.94 -10.03 -23.97
N ALA A 23 18.34 -10.79 -24.91
CA ALA A 23 18.27 -10.39 -26.31
C ALA A 23 17.49 -9.09 -26.57
N VAL A 24 16.54 -8.73 -25.67
CA VAL A 24 15.63 -7.59 -25.86
C VAL A 24 15.96 -6.44 -24.92
N THR A 25 16.25 -6.72 -23.67
CA THR A 25 16.45 -5.70 -22.62
C THR A 25 17.92 -5.48 -22.26
N GLY A 26 18.83 -6.37 -22.70
CA GLY A 26 20.24 -6.35 -22.31
C GLY A 26 20.50 -6.70 -20.85
N THR A 27 19.48 -7.19 -20.14
CA THR A 27 19.55 -7.64 -18.74
C THR A 27 19.53 -9.17 -18.65
N SER A 28 19.54 -9.75 -17.44
CA SER A 28 19.38 -11.18 -17.25
C SER A 28 18.10 -11.74 -17.86
N ASN A 29 18.11 -13.00 -18.29
CA ASN A 29 16.92 -13.66 -18.78
C ASN A 29 15.91 -13.87 -17.66
N GLY A 30 14.66 -13.55 -17.93
CA GLY A 30 13.54 -13.97 -17.10
C GLY A 30 13.12 -15.41 -17.40
N LEU A 31 12.20 -15.90 -16.60
CA LEU A 31 11.75 -17.31 -16.64
C LEU A 31 11.27 -17.76 -18.02
N LEU A 32 10.49 -16.93 -18.73
CA LEU A 32 9.97 -17.27 -20.06
C LEU A 32 11.07 -17.37 -21.11
N ALA A 33 12.03 -16.46 -21.09
CA ALA A 33 13.16 -16.48 -22.01
C ALA A 33 14.09 -17.66 -21.72
N ALA A 34 14.35 -17.94 -20.43
CA ALA A 34 15.25 -19.01 -20.00
C ALA A 34 14.68 -20.41 -20.25
N LEU A 35 13.38 -20.65 -19.96
CA LEU A 35 12.77 -21.98 -20.08
C LEU A 35 12.22 -22.30 -21.47
N PHE A 36 11.60 -21.32 -22.11
CA PHE A 36 10.85 -21.54 -23.36
C PHE A 36 11.47 -20.84 -24.57
N GLY A 37 12.57 -20.10 -24.38
CA GLY A 37 13.17 -19.27 -25.44
C GLY A 37 12.26 -18.15 -25.95
N ILE A 38 11.20 -17.82 -25.21
CA ILE A 38 10.21 -16.81 -25.62
C ILE A 38 10.72 -15.43 -25.24
N ASN A 39 11.10 -14.65 -26.25
CA ASN A 39 11.53 -13.27 -26.07
C ASN A 39 10.35 -12.32 -26.27
N MET A 40 9.86 -11.76 -25.16
CA MET A 40 8.79 -10.75 -25.23
C MET A 40 9.33 -9.43 -25.81
N PRO A 41 8.50 -8.66 -26.54
CA PRO A 41 8.90 -7.38 -27.10
C PRO A 41 9.22 -6.37 -26.00
N ILE A 42 10.07 -5.38 -26.30
CA ILE A 42 10.57 -4.37 -25.35
C ILE A 42 9.44 -3.64 -24.59
N TRP A 43 8.34 -3.32 -25.30
CA TRP A 43 7.19 -2.62 -24.71
C TRP A 43 6.40 -3.46 -23.70
N TRP A 44 6.56 -4.78 -23.71
CA TRP A 44 6.03 -5.70 -22.70
C TRP A 44 6.94 -5.79 -21.47
N CYS A 45 8.26 -5.77 -21.70
CA CYS A 45 9.25 -5.92 -20.63
C CYS A 45 9.45 -4.62 -19.83
N LYS A 46 9.50 -3.47 -20.52
CA LYS A 46 9.81 -2.15 -19.93
C LYS A 46 8.87 -1.07 -20.43
N GLY A 47 8.70 -0.01 -19.65
CA GLY A 47 7.98 1.19 -20.02
C GLY A 47 6.54 1.25 -19.53
N LEU A 48 5.67 1.86 -20.32
CA LEU A 48 4.31 2.23 -19.91
C LEU A 48 3.42 1.01 -19.66
N PHE A 49 3.42 0.03 -20.56
CA PHE A 49 2.52 -1.13 -20.49
C PHE A 49 2.71 -1.95 -19.20
N PRO A 50 3.93 -2.43 -18.88
CA PRO A 50 4.13 -3.19 -17.65
C PRO A 50 3.85 -2.34 -16.39
N SER A 51 4.18 -1.03 -16.42
CA SER A 51 3.88 -0.13 -15.31
C SER A 51 2.37 0.00 -15.06
N LEU A 52 1.55 0.09 -16.10
CA LEU A 52 0.09 0.10 -15.99
C LEU A 52 -0.45 -1.22 -15.44
N MET A 53 0.07 -2.36 -15.93
CA MET A 53 -0.36 -3.69 -15.46
C MET A 53 -0.01 -3.88 -13.98
N VAL A 54 1.21 -3.58 -13.59
CA VAL A 54 1.69 -3.74 -12.20
C VAL A 54 0.93 -2.83 -11.25
N LEU A 55 0.80 -1.54 -11.55
CA LEU A 55 0.04 -0.60 -10.72
C LEU A 55 -1.44 -0.95 -10.66
N GLY A 56 -2.03 -1.37 -11.78
CA GLY A 56 -3.42 -1.82 -11.84
C GLY A 56 -3.67 -3.04 -10.94
N LEU A 57 -2.82 -4.05 -11.02
CA LEU A 57 -2.89 -5.25 -10.17
C LEU A 57 -2.66 -4.94 -8.69
N HIS A 58 -1.72 -4.03 -8.39
CA HIS A 58 -1.43 -3.61 -7.02
C HIS A 58 -2.60 -2.85 -6.38
N TYR A 59 -3.22 -1.91 -7.10
CA TYR A 59 -4.30 -1.09 -6.56
C TYR A 59 -5.71 -1.69 -6.73
N ALA A 60 -5.89 -2.75 -7.53
CA ALA A 60 -7.18 -3.40 -7.70
C ALA A 60 -7.83 -3.85 -6.37
N PRO A 61 -7.11 -4.47 -5.41
CA PRO A 61 -7.69 -4.81 -4.11
C PRO A 61 -8.11 -3.60 -3.29
N PHE A 62 -7.38 -2.50 -3.38
CA PHE A 62 -7.73 -1.25 -2.71
C PHE A 62 -9.03 -0.65 -3.27
N ALA A 63 -9.15 -0.61 -4.61
CA ALA A 63 -10.38 -0.20 -5.27
C ALA A 63 -11.57 -1.11 -4.90
N TYR A 64 -11.34 -2.42 -4.84
CA TYR A 64 -12.36 -3.40 -4.41
C TYR A 64 -12.85 -3.13 -2.98
N ILE A 65 -11.95 -2.84 -2.04
CA ILE A 65 -12.33 -2.56 -0.65
C ILE A 65 -13.18 -1.28 -0.57
N LEU A 66 -12.75 -0.20 -1.24
CA LEU A 66 -13.44 1.09 -1.21
C LEU A 66 -14.83 1.02 -1.83
N ILE A 67 -14.94 0.41 -3.02
CA ILE A 67 -16.22 0.28 -3.73
C ILE A 67 -17.09 -0.78 -3.07
N GLY A 68 -16.50 -1.91 -2.67
CA GLY A 68 -17.20 -3.03 -2.04
C GLY A 68 -17.85 -2.66 -0.72
N GLY A 69 -17.21 -1.80 0.09
CA GLY A 69 -17.80 -1.28 1.32
C GLY A 69 -19.10 -0.51 1.07
N ILE A 70 -19.21 0.18 -0.06
CA ILE A 70 -20.42 0.94 -0.41
C ILE A 70 -21.52 0.01 -0.92
N PHE A 71 -21.17 -0.98 -1.74
CA PHE A 71 -22.13 -1.99 -2.19
C PHE A 71 -22.72 -2.79 -1.01
N ARG A 72 -21.92 -3.08 0.02
CA ARG A 72 -22.42 -3.76 1.24
C ARG A 72 -23.41 -2.94 2.03
N ASN A 73 -23.34 -1.62 1.97
CA ASN A 73 -24.22 -0.68 2.69
C ASN A 73 -25.35 -0.13 1.82
N MET A 74 -25.50 -0.62 0.60
CA MET A 74 -26.57 -0.22 -0.32
C MET A 74 -27.85 -0.96 0.03
N ASP A 75 -28.98 -0.26 -0.01
CA ASP A 75 -30.31 -0.82 0.24
C ASP A 75 -30.73 -1.73 -0.94
N ALA A 76 -30.91 -3.02 -0.67
CA ALA A 76 -31.38 -3.98 -1.66
C ALA A 76 -32.82 -3.75 -2.12
N ASN A 77 -33.62 -3.02 -1.33
CA ASN A 77 -35.03 -2.77 -1.64
C ASN A 77 -35.22 -2.08 -3.01
N LEU A 78 -34.24 -1.26 -3.44
CA LEU A 78 -34.29 -0.60 -4.76
C LEU A 78 -34.10 -1.59 -5.91
N GLU A 79 -33.25 -2.59 -5.74
CA GLU A 79 -33.04 -3.64 -6.72
C GLU A 79 -34.20 -4.64 -6.71
N GLU A 80 -34.75 -4.93 -5.54
CA GLU A 80 -35.95 -5.78 -5.37
C GLU A 80 -37.17 -5.13 -6.01
N ALA A 81 -37.40 -3.82 -5.79
CA ALA A 81 -38.47 -3.07 -6.44
C ALA A 81 -38.36 -3.08 -7.98
N ALA A 82 -37.14 -2.96 -8.52
CA ALA A 82 -36.90 -3.07 -9.94
C ALA A 82 -37.17 -4.51 -10.45
N THR A 83 -36.91 -5.52 -9.65
CA THR A 83 -37.20 -6.93 -10.00
C THR A 83 -38.69 -7.19 -9.98
N ILE A 84 -39.44 -6.64 -9.03
CA ILE A 84 -40.92 -6.72 -8.98
C ILE A 84 -41.55 -6.08 -10.22
N LEU A 85 -40.92 -5.00 -10.75
CA LEU A 85 -41.34 -4.32 -11.98
C LEU A 85 -40.81 -5.03 -13.25
N ASP A 86 -40.35 -6.24 -13.14
CA ASP A 86 -39.83 -7.09 -14.24
C ASP A 86 -38.71 -6.43 -15.07
N THR A 87 -37.92 -5.53 -14.42
CA THR A 87 -36.83 -4.83 -15.06
C THR A 87 -35.63 -5.76 -15.21
N PRO A 88 -35.07 -5.94 -16.43
CA PRO A 88 -33.92 -6.81 -16.62
C PRO A 88 -32.70 -6.34 -15.83
N LYS A 89 -31.95 -7.29 -15.25
CA LYS A 89 -30.82 -7.05 -14.31
C LYS A 89 -29.79 -6.05 -14.83
N TRP A 90 -29.48 -6.07 -16.13
CA TRP A 90 -28.55 -5.12 -16.72
C TRP A 90 -29.06 -3.68 -16.70
N LYS A 91 -30.39 -3.46 -16.91
CA LYS A 91 -31.00 -2.12 -16.79
C LYS A 91 -31.00 -1.64 -15.34
N THR A 92 -31.30 -2.51 -14.38
CA THR A 92 -31.21 -2.21 -12.95
C THR A 92 -29.78 -1.78 -12.59
N MET A 93 -28.77 -2.54 -13.04
CA MET A 93 -27.38 -2.23 -12.81
C MET A 93 -26.99 -0.85 -13.35
N PHE A 94 -27.30 -0.52 -14.62
CA PHE A 94 -26.89 0.74 -15.23
C PHE A 94 -27.75 1.94 -14.86
N ARG A 95 -29.05 1.75 -14.53
CA ARG A 95 -29.97 2.85 -14.23
C ARG A 95 -30.17 3.11 -12.75
N ILE A 96 -29.94 2.14 -11.88
CA ILE A 96 -30.13 2.26 -10.43
C ILE A 96 -28.82 2.09 -9.69
N THR A 97 -28.20 0.90 -9.76
CA THR A 97 -27.04 0.54 -8.94
C THR A 97 -25.82 1.42 -9.26
N LEU A 98 -25.42 1.51 -10.53
CA LEU A 98 -24.23 2.26 -10.94
C LEU A 98 -24.33 3.78 -10.68
N PRO A 99 -25.46 4.48 -10.97
CA PRO A 99 -25.60 5.89 -10.61
C PRO A 99 -25.51 6.17 -9.11
N MET A 100 -26.03 5.28 -8.27
CA MET A 100 -25.95 5.43 -6.81
C MET A 100 -24.52 5.34 -6.29
N VAL A 101 -23.70 4.45 -6.85
CA VAL A 101 -22.30 4.27 -6.44
C VAL A 101 -21.31 5.14 -7.23
N LYS A 102 -21.77 5.86 -8.25
CA LYS A 102 -20.93 6.73 -9.09
C LYS A 102 -20.01 7.68 -8.31
N PRO A 103 -20.47 8.40 -7.24
CA PRO A 103 -19.57 9.26 -6.46
C PRO A 103 -18.45 8.49 -5.78
N ALA A 104 -18.71 7.26 -5.38
CA ALA A 104 -17.72 6.39 -4.77
C ALA A 104 -16.69 5.88 -5.77
N ILE A 105 -17.16 5.50 -6.95
CA ILE A 105 -16.27 5.08 -8.06
C ILE A 105 -15.36 6.25 -8.44
N LEU A 106 -15.90 7.46 -8.62
CA LEU A 106 -15.10 8.64 -8.92
C LEU A 106 -14.07 8.95 -7.83
N SER A 107 -14.48 8.88 -6.55
CA SER A 107 -13.55 9.04 -5.43
C SER A 107 -12.45 8.00 -5.44
N THR A 108 -12.79 6.75 -5.70
CA THR A 108 -11.80 5.65 -5.78
C THR A 108 -10.83 5.86 -6.94
N ILE A 109 -11.32 6.25 -8.12
CA ILE A 109 -10.47 6.56 -9.28
C ILE A 109 -9.49 7.69 -8.94
N LEU A 110 -9.95 8.77 -8.32
CA LEU A 110 -9.09 9.88 -7.93
C LEU A 110 -8.03 9.49 -6.90
N LEU A 111 -8.41 8.66 -5.91
CA LEU A 111 -7.47 8.16 -4.90
C LEU A 111 -6.40 7.24 -5.50
N VAL A 112 -6.81 6.31 -6.36
CA VAL A 112 -5.89 5.41 -7.07
C VAL A 112 -5.00 6.19 -8.02
N PHE A 113 -5.55 7.15 -8.77
CA PHE A 113 -4.78 8.02 -9.65
C PHE A 113 -3.71 8.81 -8.88
N GLY A 114 -4.07 9.43 -7.76
CA GLY A 114 -3.12 10.18 -6.92
C GLY A 114 -2.01 9.28 -6.37
N SER A 115 -2.36 8.08 -5.93
CA SER A 115 -1.39 7.10 -5.41
C SER A 115 -0.45 6.58 -6.52
N ALA A 116 -0.99 6.27 -7.69
CA ALA A 116 -0.22 5.79 -8.85
C ALA A 116 0.71 6.89 -9.41
N MET A 117 0.23 8.13 -9.51
CA MET A 117 1.03 9.27 -9.95
C MET A 117 2.22 9.53 -9.03
N GLY A 118 2.04 9.31 -7.72
CA GLY A 118 3.11 9.46 -6.72
C GLY A 118 4.01 8.25 -6.56
N SER A 119 3.76 7.17 -7.28
CA SER A 119 4.60 5.97 -7.21
C SER A 119 5.94 6.22 -7.89
N TYR A 120 7.04 6.01 -7.15
CA TYR A 120 8.40 5.99 -7.69
C TYR A 120 8.86 4.58 -8.05
N PRO A 121 8.70 3.56 -7.16
CA PRO A 121 9.39 2.28 -7.36
C PRO A 121 8.97 1.57 -8.65
N VAL A 122 7.68 1.49 -8.95
CA VAL A 122 7.22 0.74 -10.13
C VAL A 122 7.72 1.34 -11.44
N PRO A 123 7.57 2.65 -11.71
CA PRO A 123 8.17 3.29 -12.88
C PRO A 123 9.70 3.16 -12.92
N HIS A 124 10.37 3.24 -11.77
CA HIS A 124 11.83 3.12 -11.68
C HIS A 124 12.30 1.74 -12.16
N TYR A 125 11.81 0.67 -11.54
CA TYR A 125 12.17 -0.70 -11.91
C TYR A 125 11.81 -1.05 -13.34
N LEU A 126 10.68 -0.56 -13.85
CA LEU A 126 10.23 -0.85 -15.22
C LEU A 126 10.74 0.15 -16.27
N GLY A 127 11.64 1.06 -15.90
CA GLY A 127 12.28 1.99 -16.82
C GLY A 127 11.35 3.01 -17.46
N LEU A 128 10.24 3.39 -16.77
CA LEU A 128 9.32 4.43 -17.22
C LEU A 128 9.70 5.78 -16.63
N SER A 129 9.95 6.77 -17.49
CA SER A 129 10.19 8.14 -17.06
C SER A 129 8.88 8.82 -16.66
N THR A 130 8.73 9.12 -15.37
CA THR A 130 7.59 9.84 -14.75
C THR A 130 8.09 11.06 -14.00
N LEU A 131 7.19 11.91 -13.50
CA LEU A 131 7.57 13.06 -12.68
C LEU A 131 8.37 12.62 -11.44
N SER A 132 7.97 11.52 -10.80
CA SER A 132 8.63 10.99 -9.61
C SER A 132 10.03 10.44 -9.90
N THR A 133 10.21 9.66 -10.97
CA THR A 133 11.54 9.15 -11.36
C THR A 133 12.45 10.26 -11.87
N LYS A 134 11.88 11.22 -12.58
CA LYS A 134 12.64 12.38 -13.06
C LYS A 134 13.11 13.26 -11.91
N TYR A 135 12.25 13.49 -10.90
CA TYR A 135 12.64 14.20 -9.68
C TYR A 135 13.89 13.56 -9.04
N VAL A 136 13.84 12.25 -8.80
CA VAL A 136 14.95 11.53 -8.14
C VAL A 136 16.22 11.62 -8.96
N SER A 137 16.16 11.42 -10.28
CA SER A 137 17.32 11.51 -11.17
C SER A 137 17.92 12.92 -11.25
N MET A 138 17.12 13.96 -11.07
CA MET A 138 17.59 15.36 -11.15
C MET A 138 18.05 15.90 -9.80
N ASN A 139 17.52 15.40 -8.69
CA ASN A 139 17.79 15.94 -7.35
C ASN A 139 19.27 15.92 -6.97
N SER A 140 20.04 14.95 -7.47
CA SER A 140 21.48 14.86 -7.22
C SER A 140 22.33 15.91 -7.98
N LYS A 141 21.82 16.44 -9.08
CA LYS A 141 22.58 17.37 -9.97
C LYS A 141 21.97 18.77 -10.07
N TYR A 142 20.64 18.87 -10.01
CA TYR A 142 19.88 20.09 -10.31
C TYR A 142 18.78 20.29 -9.27
N THR A 143 19.17 20.60 -8.04
CA THR A 143 18.26 20.72 -6.88
C THR A 143 17.14 21.76 -7.10
N GLY A 144 17.44 22.87 -7.79
CA GLY A 144 16.43 23.90 -8.08
C GLY A 144 15.35 23.42 -9.04
N GLU A 145 15.75 22.76 -10.14
CA GLU A 145 14.81 22.22 -11.12
C GLU A 145 14.00 21.06 -10.55
N ALA A 146 14.64 20.20 -9.76
CA ALA A 146 13.95 19.13 -9.03
C ALA A 146 12.89 19.70 -8.08
N SER A 147 13.16 20.80 -7.38
CA SER A 147 12.18 21.45 -6.50
C SER A 147 10.94 21.95 -7.25
N ILE A 148 11.10 22.42 -8.50
CA ILE A 148 9.96 22.80 -9.35
C ILE A 148 9.09 21.57 -9.68
N LEU A 149 9.70 20.42 -10.01
CA LEU A 149 8.94 19.18 -10.23
C LEU A 149 8.16 18.76 -8.98
N ALA A 150 8.77 18.90 -7.79
CA ALA A 150 8.10 18.61 -6.53
C ALA A 150 6.89 19.53 -6.32
N ILE A 151 7.01 20.84 -6.59
CA ILE A 151 5.91 21.79 -6.50
C ILE A 151 4.78 21.40 -7.46
N ILE A 152 5.11 21.04 -8.70
CA ILE A 152 4.12 20.58 -9.69
C ILE A 152 3.38 19.36 -9.16
N MET A 153 4.08 18.37 -8.59
CA MET A 153 3.46 17.18 -8.00
C MET A 153 2.56 17.54 -6.81
N MET A 154 2.95 18.50 -5.98
CA MET A 154 2.10 18.98 -4.87
C MET A 154 0.82 19.65 -5.40
N VAL A 155 0.92 20.49 -6.45
CA VAL A 155 -0.25 21.13 -7.08
C VAL A 155 -1.22 20.08 -7.61
N PHE A 156 -0.73 19.04 -8.28
CA PHE A 156 -1.57 17.92 -8.70
C PHE A 156 -2.23 17.20 -7.50
N GLY A 157 -1.50 16.96 -6.41
CA GLY A 157 -2.05 16.38 -5.21
C GLY A 157 -3.19 17.21 -4.61
N VAL A 158 -3.01 18.53 -4.53
CA VAL A 158 -4.07 19.45 -4.07
C VAL A 158 -5.26 19.46 -5.03
N ALA A 159 -5.02 19.47 -6.34
CA ALA A 159 -6.08 19.41 -7.35
C ALA A 159 -6.92 18.11 -7.22
N ILE A 160 -6.27 16.97 -7.04
CA ILE A 160 -6.95 15.68 -6.81
C ILE A 160 -7.79 15.74 -5.52
N MET A 161 -7.26 16.35 -4.45
CA MET A 161 -8.00 16.54 -3.21
C MET A 161 -9.28 17.36 -3.43
N LEU A 162 -9.17 18.49 -4.12
CA LEU A 162 -10.32 19.37 -4.40
C LEU A 162 -11.37 18.65 -5.26
N LEU A 163 -10.93 17.95 -6.31
CA LEU A 163 -11.84 17.15 -7.15
C LEU A 163 -12.52 16.02 -6.34
N ASN A 164 -11.80 15.37 -5.45
CA ASN A 164 -12.35 14.33 -4.58
C ASN A 164 -13.39 14.92 -3.61
N GLN A 165 -13.14 16.09 -3.02
CA GLN A 165 -14.09 16.76 -2.15
C GLN A 165 -15.38 17.19 -2.92
N LEU A 166 -15.22 17.69 -4.14
CA LEU A 166 -16.37 18.04 -5.01
C LEU A 166 -17.19 16.80 -5.37
N SER A 167 -16.53 15.68 -5.69
CA SER A 167 -17.20 14.41 -6.00
C SER A 167 -18.00 13.88 -4.80
N LEU A 168 -17.47 14.06 -3.58
CA LEU A 168 -18.15 13.62 -2.36
C LEU A 168 -19.31 14.58 -1.94
N ARG A 169 -19.19 15.88 -2.21
CA ARG A 169 -20.28 16.85 -1.95
C ARG A 169 -21.55 16.55 -2.73
N SER A 170 -21.45 15.95 -3.90
CA SER A 170 -22.60 15.57 -4.72
C SER A 170 -23.37 14.35 -4.16
N ARG A 171 -22.91 13.75 -3.08
CA ARG A 171 -23.63 12.70 -2.35
C ARG A 171 -24.90 13.28 -1.74
N LYS A 172 -26.03 13.14 -2.43
CA LYS A 172 -27.34 13.17 -1.77
C LYS A 172 -27.33 12.02 -0.77
N ASN A 173 -27.65 12.30 0.49
CA ASN A 173 -27.73 11.30 1.55
C ASN A 173 -28.79 10.26 1.20
N TYR A 174 -28.37 9.18 0.57
CA TYR A 174 -29.18 7.96 0.40
C TYR A 174 -28.99 7.01 1.60
N THR A 175 -28.67 7.57 2.78
CA THR A 175 -28.68 6.80 4.02
C THR A 175 -30.11 6.46 4.37
N THR A 176 -30.43 5.18 4.41
CA THR A 176 -31.71 4.67 4.89
C THR A 176 -32.01 5.22 6.28
N VAL A 177 -33.19 5.82 6.44
CA VAL A 177 -33.70 6.38 7.68
C VAL A 177 -33.99 5.27 8.72
N THR A 178 -34.03 4.04 8.28
CA THR A 178 -34.26 2.85 9.13
C THR A 178 -32.93 2.13 9.37
N GLY A 179 -32.35 2.26 10.55
CA GLY A 179 -31.12 1.61 11.00
C GLY A 179 -31.11 0.06 11.02
N LYS A 180 -31.90 -0.57 10.16
CA LYS A 180 -31.82 -2.01 9.88
C LYS A 180 -30.86 -2.20 8.71
N SER A 181 -29.84 -3.01 8.91
CA SER A 181 -28.95 -3.50 7.86
C SER A 181 -29.80 -4.07 6.72
N GLY A 182 -29.84 -3.39 5.59
CA GLY A 182 -30.51 -3.88 4.40
C GLY A 182 -29.95 -5.25 4.01
N GLN A 183 -30.78 -6.13 3.50
CA GLN A 183 -30.30 -7.42 2.97
C GLN A 183 -29.36 -7.14 1.80
N ILE A 184 -28.19 -7.80 1.81
CA ILE A 184 -27.21 -7.66 0.74
C ILE A 184 -27.76 -8.38 -0.50
N SER A 185 -27.99 -7.65 -1.59
CA SER A 185 -28.36 -8.25 -2.86
C SER A 185 -27.26 -9.16 -3.38
N LYS A 186 -27.58 -10.43 -3.64
CA LYS A 186 -26.65 -11.44 -4.17
C LYS A 186 -26.98 -11.72 -5.64
N ILE A 187 -26.05 -11.39 -6.52
CA ILE A 187 -26.17 -11.74 -7.94
C ILE A 187 -25.88 -13.24 -8.13
N ASN A 188 -26.84 -13.98 -8.67
CA ASN A 188 -26.62 -15.38 -9.02
C ASN A 188 -25.96 -15.45 -10.41
N LEU A 189 -24.68 -15.79 -10.44
CA LEU A 189 -23.87 -15.92 -11.66
C LEU A 189 -24.07 -17.24 -12.40
N GLY A 190 -24.86 -18.16 -11.85
CA GLY A 190 -24.94 -19.53 -12.34
C GLY A 190 -23.64 -20.32 -12.05
N ARG A 191 -23.65 -21.63 -12.38
CA ARG A 191 -22.49 -22.50 -12.12
C ARG A 191 -21.29 -22.14 -13.00
N THR A 192 -21.51 -21.95 -14.29
CA THR A 192 -20.44 -21.62 -15.26
C THR A 192 -19.81 -20.26 -14.95
N GLY A 193 -20.62 -19.22 -14.72
CA GLY A 193 -20.10 -17.89 -14.40
C GLY A 193 -19.26 -17.88 -13.10
N ARG A 194 -19.70 -18.61 -12.07
CA ARG A 194 -18.92 -18.76 -10.82
C ARG A 194 -17.56 -19.43 -11.06
N VAL A 195 -17.52 -20.52 -11.87
CA VAL A 195 -16.28 -21.23 -12.16
C VAL A 195 -15.32 -20.35 -12.95
N VAL A 196 -15.78 -19.67 -13.99
CA VAL A 196 -14.94 -18.78 -14.81
C VAL A 196 -14.33 -17.66 -13.95
N ILE A 197 -15.15 -16.97 -13.17
CA ILE A 197 -14.66 -15.90 -12.29
C ILE A 197 -13.71 -16.45 -11.23
N ALA A 198 -14.01 -17.60 -10.63
CA ALA A 198 -13.13 -18.23 -9.64
C ALA A 198 -11.76 -18.56 -10.24
N VAL A 199 -11.72 -19.15 -11.45
CA VAL A 199 -10.46 -19.46 -12.15
C VAL A 199 -9.66 -18.19 -12.43
N ILE A 200 -10.30 -17.14 -12.96
CA ILE A 200 -9.63 -15.85 -13.20
C ILE A 200 -9.05 -15.28 -11.90
N LEU A 201 -9.82 -15.27 -10.81
CA LEU A 201 -9.38 -14.76 -9.53
C LEU A 201 -8.23 -15.61 -8.93
N ILE A 202 -8.27 -16.92 -9.09
CA ILE A 202 -7.19 -17.82 -8.65
C ILE A 202 -5.90 -17.50 -9.42
N ILE A 203 -5.98 -17.36 -10.75
CA ILE A 203 -4.83 -17.03 -11.60
C ILE A 203 -4.25 -15.66 -11.18
N ILE A 204 -5.08 -14.64 -11.07
CA ILE A 204 -4.62 -13.31 -10.62
C ILE A 204 -3.98 -13.40 -9.25
N THR A 205 -4.60 -14.08 -8.29
CA THR A 205 -4.07 -14.23 -6.92
C THR A 205 -2.76 -15.01 -6.92
N PHE A 206 -2.64 -16.05 -7.73
CA PHE A 206 -1.39 -16.80 -7.86
C PHE A 206 -0.26 -15.90 -8.33
N PHE A 207 -0.42 -15.19 -9.45
CA PHE A 207 0.63 -14.33 -10.01
C PHE A 207 0.93 -13.09 -9.19
N THR A 208 -0.03 -12.58 -8.43
CA THR A 208 0.18 -11.36 -7.63
C THR A 208 0.56 -11.63 -6.19
N SER A 209 0.46 -12.86 -5.69
CA SER A 209 0.65 -13.16 -4.27
C SER A 209 1.60 -14.33 -4.01
N ILE A 210 1.38 -15.46 -4.67
CA ILE A 210 2.18 -16.68 -4.43
C ILE A 210 3.45 -16.66 -5.26
N PHE A 211 3.32 -16.36 -6.55
CA PHE A 211 4.44 -16.35 -7.48
C PHE A 211 5.56 -15.37 -7.09
N PRO A 212 5.31 -14.16 -6.58
CA PRO A 212 6.34 -13.29 -6.05
C PRO A 212 7.23 -13.95 -4.99
N ILE A 213 6.63 -14.65 -4.03
CA ILE A 213 7.38 -15.33 -2.97
C ILE A 213 8.26 -16.42 -3.56
N ILE A 214 7.71 -17.22 -4.48
CA ILE A 214 8.43 -18.28 -5.18
C ILE A 214 9.57 -17.69 -6.02
N SER A 215 9.31 -16.62 -6.78
CA SER A 215 10.30 -15.96 -7.62
C SER A 215 11.48 -15.44 -6.81
N PHE A 216 11.23 -14.72 -5.71
CA PHE A 216 12.31 -14.23 -4.85
C PHE A 216 13.06 -15.38 -4.16
N ALA A 217 12.35 -16.42 -3.73
CA ALA A 217 12.99 -17.59 -3.16
C ALA A 217 13.98 -18.22 -4.17
N PHE A 218 13.54 -18.44 -5.41
CA PHE A 218 14.42 -18.98 -6.45
C PHE A 218 15.62 -18.08 -6.71
N GLU A 219 15.43 -16.77 -6.89
CA GLU A 219 16.54 -15.82 -7.12
C GLU A 219 17.61 -15.90 -6.04
N THR A 220 17.23 -16.14 -4.78
CA THR A 220 18.21 -16.29 -3.68
C THR A 220 18.96 -17.62 -3.67
N PHE A 221 18.52 -18.61 -4.45
CA PHE A 221 19.21 -19.90 -4.56
C PHE A 221 19.92 -20.07 -5.90
N LEU A 222 19.75 -19.17 -6.85
CA LEU A 222 20.48 -19.22 -8.11
C LEU A 222 21.94 -18.86 -7.92
N PRO A 223 22.89 -19.55 -8.62
CA PRO A 223 24.32 -19.23 -8.58
C PRO A 223 24.60 -17.86 -9.23
N ASN A 224 23.85 -17.52 -10.28
CA ASN A 224 23.87 -16.25 -10.98
C ASN A 224 22.45 -15.79 -11.27
N PRO A 225 22.17 -14.47 -11.29
CA PRO A 225 20.86 -13.93 -11.62
C PRO A 225 20.36 -14.39 -13.00
N GLY A 226 19.13 -14.89 -13.06
CA GLY A 226 18.50 -15.34 -14.31
C GLY A 226 19.00 -16.69 -14.85
N ASP A 227 19.82 -17.42 -14.09
CA ASP A 227 20.25 -18.76 -14.44
C ASP A 227 19.25 -19.82 -13.92
N TYR A 228 18.21 -20.06 -14.70
CA TYR A 228 17.18 -21.04 -14.41
C TYR A 228 17.51 -22.46 -14.97
N SER A 229 18.78 -22.74 -15.29
CA SER A 229 19.21 -24.01 -15.90
C SER A 229 18.79 -25.25 -15.10
N PHE A 230 18.73 -25.14 -13.78
CA PHE A 230 18.31 -26.24 -12.91
C PHE A 230 16.90 -26.76 -13.21
N LEU A 231 16.00 -25.93 -13.75
CA LEU A 231 14.61 -26.32 -14.05
C LEU A 231 14.49 -27.28 -15.26
N TYR A 232 15.45 -27.23 -16.20
CA TYR A 232 15.43 -28.10 -17.37
C TYR A 232 16.54 -29.16 -17.36
N THR A 233 17.64 -28.94 -16.63
CA THR A 233 18.68 -29.96 -16.44
C THR A 233 18.33 -30.96 -15.34
N GLY A 234 17.44 -30.57 -14.42
CA GLY A 234 17.09 -31.36 -13.24
C GLY A 234 18.23 -31.47 -12.23
N ASP A 235 19.34 -30.76 -12.41
CA ASP A 235 20.50 -30.82 -11.55
C ASP A 235 20.40 -29.83 -10.40
N ALA A 236 19.94 -30.32 -9.24
CA ALA A 236 19.85 -29.53 -8.02
C ALA A 236 21.22 -29.03 -7.50
N ASN A 237 22.35 -29.57 -8.00
CA ASN A 237 23.67 -29.06 -7.66
C ASN A 237 23.95 -27.65 -8.21
N ASN A 238 23.13 -27.18 -9.14
CA ASN A 238 23.15 -25.82 -9.66
C ASN A 238 22.50 -24.80 -8.70
N LEU A 239 21.92 -25.24 -7.57
CA LEU A 239 21.41 -24.34 -6.54
C LEU A 239 22.45 -24.09 -5.47
N THR A 240 22.49 -22.87 -4.94
CA THR A 240 23.46 -22.46 -3.93
C THR A 240 22.77 -21.81 -2.74
N THR A 241 23.30 -22.03 -1.55
CA THR A 241 22.89 -21.34 -0.31
C THR A 241 23.88 -20.24 0.10
N LYS A 242 24.91 -19.99 -0.73
CA LYS A 242 26.00 -19.06 -0.40
C LYS A 242 25.51 -17.67 -0.02
N TRP A 243 24.44 -17.20 -0.66
CA TRP A 243 23.86 -15.88 -0.40
C TRP A 243 23.21 -15.75 0.97
N TRP A 244 22.85 -16.88 1.60
CA TRP A 244 22.24 -16.91 2.93
C TRP A 244 23.24 -17.15 4.06
N VAL A 245 24.09 -18.16 3.92
CA VAL A 245 24.82 -18.75 5.08
C VAL A 245 26.33 -18.54 5.05
N THR A 246 26.87 -17.83 4.07
CA THR A 246 28.31 -17.60 3.99
C THR A 246 28.75 -16.49 4.94
N SER A 247 29.67 -16.78 5.84
CA SER A 247 30.29 -15.81 6.77
C SER A 247 31.38 -14.95 6.12
N GLU A 248 31.93 -15.40 5.01
CA GLU A 248 32.90 -14.67 4.20
C GLU A 248 32.19 -13.75 3.17
N ASN A 249 32.97 -12.81 2.61
CA ASN A 249 32.44 -11.95 1.58
C ASN A 249 32.25 -12.71 0.26
N VAL A 250 31.03 -12.77 -0.23
CA VAL A 250 30.64 -13.33 -1.51
C VAL A 250 30.45 -12.22 -2.52
N THR A 251 31.05 -12.36 -3.70
CA THR A 251 30.86 -11.40 -4.80
C THR A 251 29.74 -11.86 -5.72
N GLU A 252 28.88 -10.95 -6.10
CA GLU A 252 27.87 -11.12 -7.13
C GLU A 252 28.21 -10.19 -8.29
N ASN A 253 28.29 -10.71 -9.51
CA ASN A 253 28.62 -9.93 -10.73
C ASN A 253 29.93 -9.12 -10.64
N GLY A 254 30.93 -9.57 -9.91
CA GLY A 254 32.20 -8.86 -9.76
C GLY A 254 32.17 -7.62 -8.86
N MET A 255 31.06 -7.38 -8.18
CA MET A 255 30.87 -6.26 -7.23
C MET A 255 31.52 -6.54 -5.88
N TYR A 256 31.63 -5.49 -5.04
CA TYR A 256 32.18 -5.62 -3.68
C TYR A 256 31.50 -6.74 -2.90
N GLY A 257 32.31 -7.64 -2.36
CA GLY A 257 31.83 -8.79 -1.64
C GLY A 257 30.99 -8.41 -0.41
N GLN A 258 29.87 -9.09 -0.24
CA GLN A 258 28.99 -8.98 0.91
C GLN A 258 28.90 -10.30 1.65
N LYS A 259 28.78 -10.24 2.96
CA LYS A 259 28.48 -11.45 3.76
C LYS A 259 27.09 -11.95 3.44
N GLY A 260 26.87 -13.26 3.53
CA GLY A 260 25.54 -13.84 3.35
C GLY A 260 24.49 -13.17 4.22
N ILE A 261 23.25 -13.17 3.77
CA ILE A 261 22.11 -12.40 4.35
C ILE A 261 22.02 -12.59 5.86
N LEU A 262 22.21 -13.82 6.37
CA LEU A 262 22.13 -14.11 7.80
C LEU A 262 23.29 -13.51 8.62
N TYR A 263 24.42 -13.23 7.99
CA TYR A 263 25.62 -12.65 8.62
C TYR A 263 25.83 -11.17 8.23
N ASN A 264 24.95 -10.61 7.39
CA ASN A 264 25.07 -9.23 6.92
C ASN A 264 24.52 -8.25 7.95
N ASN A 265 25.41 -7.58 8.66
CA ASN A 265 25.01 -6.62 9.70
C ASN A 265 24.21 -5.42 9.16
N THR A 266 24.49 -5.00 7.92
CA THR A 266 23.75 -3.88 7.28
C THR A 266 22.28 -4.23 7.11
N ILE A 267 21.99 -5.47 6.65
CA ILE A 267 20.60 -5.93 6.46
C ILE A 267 19.87 -6.01 7.80
N TRP A 268 20.49 -6.57 8.83
CA TRP A 268 19.84 -6.71 10.14
C TRP A 268 19.71 -5.39 10.89
N THR A 269 20.65 -4.47 10.72
CA THR A 269 20.51 -3.09 11.23
C THR A 269 19.35 -2.37 10.55
N ALA A 270 19.25 -2.49 9.23
CA ALA A 270 18.14 -1.94 8.46
C ALA A 270 16.79 -2.58 8.84
N PHE A 271 16.76 -3.89 9.13
CA PHE A 271 15.57 -4.59 9.63
C PHE A 271 15.10 -4.01 10.97
N LYS A 272 16.03 -3.87 11.94
CA LYS A 272 15.73 -3.26 13.25
C LYS A 272 15.24 -1.83 13.10
N GLY A 273 15.87 -1.04 12.22
CA GLY A 273 15.45 0.32 11.90
C GLY A 273 14.05 0.38 11.31
N THR A 274 13.74 -0.51 10.36
CA THR A 274 12.40 -0.62 9.76
C THR A 274 11.34 -0.93 10.82
N MET A 275 11.60 -1.88 11.71
CA MET A 275 10.69 -2.23 12.79
C MET A 275 10.51 -1.07 13.78
N LEU A 276 11.58 -0.41 14.18
CA LEU A 276 11.54 0.75 15.06
C LEU A 276 10.69 1.88 14.47
N VAL A 277 10.95 2.27 13.22
CA VAL A 277 10.22 3.34 12.54
C VAL A 277 8.75 2.97 12.38
N SER A 278 8.45 1.75 11.91
CA SER A 278 7.08 1.32 11.64
C SER A 278 6.23 1.20 12.90
N VAL A 279 6.78 0.64 13.97
CA VAL A 279 6.09 0.54 15.27
C VAL A 279 5.86 1.93 15.86
N SER A 280 6.87 2.79 15.86
CA SER A 280 6.76 4.15 16.38
C SER A 280 5.74 4.98 15.60
N CYS A 281 5.79 4.94 14.25
CA CYS A 281 4.80 5.58 13.40
C CYS A 281 3.38 5.08 13.67
N ALA A 282 3.22 3.76 13.82
CA ALA A 282 1.91 3.15 14.09
C ALA A 282 1.34 3.63 15.43
N LEU A 283 2.16 3.64 16.47
CA LEU A 283 1.73 4.07 17.80
C LEU A 283 1.34 5.55 17.81
N ILE A 284 2.17 6.41 17.23
CA ILE A 284 1.92 7.87 17.23
C ILE A 284 0.75 8.20 16.29
N ALA A 285 0.77 7.73 15.03
CA ALA A 285 -0.29 7.96 14.07
C ALA A 285 -1.62 7.34 14.50
N GLY A 286 -1.59 6.14 15.10
CA GLY A 286 -2.75 5.44 15.64
C GLY A 286 -3.41 6.24 16.77
N THR A 287 -2.61 6.72 17.72
CA THR A 287 -3.10 7.50 18.87
C THR A 287 -3.68 8.84 18.40
N ILE A 288 -2.90 9.63 17.64
CA ILE A 288 -3.36 10.93 17.13
C ILE A 288 -4.59 10.75 16.23
N GLY A 289 -4.56 9.76 15.33
CA GLY A 289 -5.68 9.47 14.43
C GLY A 289 -6.95 9.06 15.19
N THR A 290 -6.81 8.27 16.26
CA THR A 290 -7.95 7.89 17.12
C THR A 290 -8.56 9.11 17.80
N LEU A 291 -7.75 10.01 18.32
CA LEU A 291 -8.21 11.27 18.94
C LEU A 291 -8.89 12.19 17.92
N ILE A 292 -8.33 12.32 16.72
CA ILE A 292 -8.95 13.08 15.62
C ILE A 292 -10.29 12.47 15.25
N GLY A 293 -10.36 11.16 15.04
CA GLY A 293 -11.60 10.45 14.69
C GLY A 293 -12.69 10.64 15.74
N TYR A 294 -12.34 10.54 17.02
CA TYR A 294 -13.24 10.82 18.13
C TYR A 294 -13.73 12.26 18.14
N ALA A 295 -12.82 13.26 18.09
CA ALA A 295 -13.17 14.68 18.11
C ALA A 295 -14.10 15.07 16.94
N VAL A 296 -13.80 14.56 15.73
CA VAL A 296 -14.61 14.81 14.54
C VAL A 296 -15.98 14.14 14.64
N SER A 297 -16.05 12.91 15.16
CA SER A 297 -17.33 12.19 15.31
C SER A 297 -18.30 12.90 16.25
N LYS A 298 -17.81 13.52 17.31
CA LYS A 298 -18.63 14.25 18.30
C LYS A 298 -19.09 15.62 17.82
N ASN A 299 -18.33 16.26 16.93
CA ASN A 299 -18.58 17.66 16.52
C ASN A 299 -18.87 17.78 15.02
N ARG A 300 -19.60 16.84 14.42
CA ARG A 300 -19.83 16.76 12.95
C ARG A 300 -20.37 18.05 12.30
N ARG A 301 -21.19 18.81 13.01
CA ARG A 301 -21.78 20.06 12.50
C ARG A 301 -20.82 21.24 12.57
N SER A 302 -19.72 21.13 13.32
CA SER A 302 -18.73 22.17 13.48
C SER A 302 -17.87 22.34 12.22
N ARG A 303 -17.67 23.59 11.80
CA ARG A 303 -16.74 23.93 10.71
C ARG A 303 -15.30 23.51 11.05
N TRP A 304 -14.93 23.62 12.33
CA TRP A 304 -13.60 23.21 12.81
C TRP A 304 -13.37 21.71 12.72
N ALA A 305 -14.36 20.89 13.05
CA ALA A 305 -14.24 19.44 12.89
C ALA A 305 -14.06 19.04 11.42
N ASN A 306 -14.79 19.68 10.51
CA ASN A 306 -14.63 19.46 9.08
C ASN A 306 -13.24 19.90 8.58
N TYR A 307 -12.73 21.02 9.08
CA TYR A 307 -11.38 21.50 8.77
C TYR A 307 -10.32 20.52 9.26
N VAL A 308 -10.35 20.12 10.53
CA VAL A 308 -9.42 19.15 11.11
C VAL A 308 -9.44 17.82 10.33
N ASN A 309 -10.62 17.31 9.99
CA ASN A 309 -10.80 16.11 9.18
C ASN A 309 -10.16 16.24 7.79
N SER A 310 -10.31 17.40 7.14
CA SER A 310 -9.73 17.65 5.82
C SER A 310 -8.20 17.77 5.89
N VAL A 311 -7.68 18.51 6.87
CA VAL A 311 -6.23 18.66 7.09
C VAL A 311 -5.59 17.33 7.44
N ALA A 312 -6.22 16.54 8.32
CA ALA A 312 -5.73 15.22 8.68
C ALA A 312 -5.68 14.25 7.49
N PHE A 313 -6.53 14.45 6.47
CA PHE A 313 -6.57 13.61 5.26
C PHE A 313 -5.62 14.08 4.14
N LEU A 314 -5.20 15.32 4.18
CA LEU A 314 -4.36 15.94 3.13
C LEU A 314 -3.06 15.15 2.83
N PRO A 315 -2.26 14.70 3.82
CA PRO A 315 -1.00 14.01 3.55
C PRO A 315 -1.16 12.71 2.75
N TYR A 316 -2.30 12.05 2.85
CA TYR A 316 -2.58 10.84 2.08
C TYR A 316 -2.70 11.11 0.58
N LEU A 317 -3.29 12.23 0.21
CA LEU A 317 -3.53 12.61 -1.19
C LEU A 317 -2.27 13.17 -1.87
N MET A 318 -1.27 13.59 -1.09
CA MET A 318 -0.03 14.08 -1.64
C MET A 318 0.88 12.91 -2.06
N PRO A 319 1.55 12.98 -3.21
CA PRO A 319 2.56 11.99 -3.60
C PRO A 319 3.63 11.82 -2.52
N SER A 320 4.00 10.56 -2.19
CA SER A 320 4.98 10.27 -1.13
C SER A 320 6.32 10.98 -1.36
N ILE A 321 6.80 11.01 -2.61
CA ILE A 321 8.01 11.74 -2.99
C ILE A 321 7.88 13.24 -2.70
N ALA A 322 6.77 13.87 -3.07
CA ALA A 322 6.58 15.30 -2.83
C ALA A 322 6.58 15.65 -1.33
N VAL A 323 5.98 14.79 -0.51
CA VAL A 323 6.04 14.90 0.95
C VAL A 323 7.48 14.72 1.44
N GLY A 324 8.21 13.72 0.92
CA GLY A 324 9.63 13.50 1.24
C GLY A 324 10.50 14.71 0.96
N VAL A 325 10.30 15.36 -0.20
CA VAL A 325 10.99 16.58 -0.58
C VAL A 325 10.73 17.72 0.40
N ALA A 326 9.46 17.93 0.76
CA ALA A 326 9.08 18.97 1.70
C ALA A 326 9.76 18.76 3.07
N PHE A 327 9.77 17.51 3.57
CA PHE A 327 10.47 17.17 4.80
C PHE A 327 11.99 17.29 4.69
N PHE A 328 12.56 16.89 3.55
CA PHE A 328 13.98 17.06 3.29
C PHE A 328 14.36 18.54 3.37
N ILE A 329 13.70 19.41 2.63
CA ILE A 329 14.00 20.85 2.61
C ILE A 329 13.81 21.46 4.00
N LEU A 330 12.74 21.09 4.70
CA LEU A 330 12.42 21.69 6.02
C LEU A 330 13.39 21.24 7.12
N PHE A 331 13.82 19.98 7.13
CA PHE A 331 14.56 19.39 8.23
C PHE A 331 16.03 19.06 7.95
N SER A 332 16.53 19.29 6.72
CA SER A 332 17.95 19.13 6.38
C SER A 332 18.76 20.41 6.54
N ASN A 333 18.14 21.48 7.03
CA ASN A 333 18.82 22.75 7.26
C ASN A 333 19.60 22.75 8.58
N GLN A 334 20.49 23.73 8.76
CA GLN A 334 21.35 23.85 9.92
C GLN A 334 20.61 24.06 11.27
N TYR A 335 19.34 24.47 11.25
CA TYR A 335 18.56 24.70 12.47
C TYR A 335 17.99 23.42 13.05
N PHE A 336 17.53 22.50 12.21
CA PHE A 336 16.92 21.25 12.66
C PHE A 336 17.86 20.05 12.57
N ASN A 337 18.68 19.97 11.52
CA ASN A 337 19.68 18.93 11.27
C ASN A 337 19.20 17.49 11.59
N LEU A 338 17.96 17.16 11.14
CA LEU A 338 17.35 15.85 11.39
C LEU A 338 17.54 14.89 10.22
N PHE A 339 18.19 15.33 9.14
CA PHE A 339 18.47 14.45 7.99
C PHE A 339 19.23 13.19 8.45
N ASN A 340 18.89 12.06 7.85
CA ASN A 340 19.51 10.77 8.16
C ASN A 340 19.36 10.33 9.61
N THR A 341 18.18 10.60 10.23
CA THR A 341 17.84 10.16 11.58
C THR A 341 16.53 9.39 11.60
N TYR A 342 16.40 8.45 12.52
CA TYR A 342 15.12 7.75 12.75
C TYR A 342 14.00 8.72 13.18
N ALA A 343 14.34 9.80 13.87
CA ALA A 343 13.37 10.82 14.30
C ALA A 343 12.66 11.44 13.09
N LEU A 344 13.40 11.84 12.05
CA LEU A 344 12.81 12.39 10.82
C LEU A 344 11.91 11.37 10.12
N LEU A 345 12.33 10.11 10.02
CA LEU A 345 11.53 9.05 9.40
C LEU A 345 10.22 8.83 10.17
N ILE A 346 10.27 8.82 11.51
CA ILE A 346 9.10 8.66 12.37
C ILE A 346 8.14 9.85 12.21
N ILE A 347 8.65 11.09 12.19
CA ILE A 347 7.80 12.28 11.99
C ILE A 347 7.14 12.25 10.62
N ALA A 348 7.92 12.04 9.57
CA ALA A 348 7.42 12.00 8.20
C ALA A 348 6.39 10.88 7.98
N GLY A 349 6.71 9.67 8.42
CA GLY A 349 5.81 8.52 8.35
C GLY A 349 4.54 8.72 9.18
N THR A 350 4.65 9.26 10.38
CA THR A 350 3.49 9.58 11.23
C THR A 350 2.53 10.52 10.51
N ILE A 351 3.02 11.66 10.02
CA ILE A 351 2.19 12.67 9.33
C ILE A 351 1.57 12.07 8.06
N LYS A 352 2.34 11.31 7.29
CA LYS A 352 1.85 10.66 6.06
C LYS A 352 0.73 9.66 6.33
N TYR A 353 0.76 8.94 7.46
CA TYR A 353 -0.13 7.81 7.72
C TYR A 353 -1.21 8.05 8.78
N ILE A 354 -1.25 9.22 9.46
CA ILE A 354 -2.38 9.65 10.30
C ILE A 354 -3.74 9.47 9.60
N PRO A 355 -3.90 9.75 8.30
CA PRO A 355 -5.18 9.59 7.60
C PRO A 355 -5.81 8.21 7.75
N PHE A 356 -5.02 7.15 7.72
CA PHE A 356 -5.53 5.77 7.87
C PHE A 356 -6.16 5.56 9.24
N ALA A 357 -5.46 5.95 10.30
CA ALA A 357 -5.93 5.81 11.67
C ALA A 357 -7.14 6.71 11.95
N SER A 358 -7.11 7.96 11.49
CA SER A 358 -8.20 8.89 11.71
C SER A 358 -9.49 8.47 11.00
N ARG A 359 -9.40 7.91 9.78
CA ARG A 359 -10.56 7.39 9.05
C ARG A 359 -11.11 6.13 9.66
N SER A 360 -10.26 5.17 10.03
CA SER A 360 -10.67 3.96 10.71
C SER A 360 -11.40 4.28 12.02
N SER A 361 -10.82 5.17 12.83
CA SER A 361 -11.42 5.59 14.09
C SER A 361 -12.72 6.37 13.89
N LEU A 362 -12.77 7.31 12.93
CA LEU A 362 -13.98 8.07 12.63
C LEU A 362 -15.12 7.14 12.23
N ASN A 363 -14.89 6.22 11.29
CA ASN A 363 -15.91 5.28 10.83
C ASN A 363 -16.45 4.41 11.98
N SER A 364 -15.57 3.97 12.85
CA SER A 364 -15.90 3.18 14.02
C SER A 364 -16.71 3.98 15.04
N MET A 365 -16.29 5.19 15.38
CA MET A 365 -17.00 6.08 16.33
C MET A 365 -18.38 6.49 15.81
N LEU A 366 -18.58 6.52 14.49
CA LEU A 366 -19.86 6.81 13.88
C LEU A 366 -20.89 5.70 14.03
N GLN A 367 -20.45 4.48 14.28
CA GLN A 367 -21.30 3.30 14.52
C GLN A 367 -21.68 3.14 16.00
N LEU A 368 -21.00 3.87 16.90
CA LEU A 368 -21.28 3.83 18.33
C LEU A 368 -22.49 4.72 18.66
N SER A 369 -23.48 4.18 19.38
CA SER A 369 -24.59 4.99 19.90
C SER A 369 -24.07 6.05 20.86
N GLY A 370 -24.54 7.30 20.69
CA GLY A 370 -24.22 8.41 21.58
C GLY A 370 -24.65 8.17 23.04
N GLU A 371 -25.76 7.44 23.22
CA GLU A 371 -26.37 7.14 24.51
C GLU A 371 -25.41 6.46 25.51
N ILE A 372 -24.50 5.61 25.02
CA ILE A 372 -23.51 4.91 25.86
C ILE A 372 -22.59 5.93 26.54
N GLU A 373 -22.13 6.91 25.81
CA GLU A 373 -21.24 7.93 26.36
C GLU A 373 -22.01 8.97 27.19
N GLU A 374 -23.21 9.34 26.78
CA GLU A 374 -24.10 10.25 27.51
C GLU A 374 -24.46 9.68 28.88
N ALA A 375 -24.76 8.39 28.98
CA ALA A 375 -24.99 7.70 30.25
C ALA A 375 -23.78 7.79 31.20
N ALA A 376 -22.56 7.68 30.64
CA ALA A 376 -21.34 7.84 31.45
C ALA A 376 -21.05 9.29 31.84
N VAL A 377 -21.49 10.26 31.03
CA VAL A 377 -21.41 11.70 31.37
C VAL A 377 -22.37 12.04 32.51
N ILE A 378 -23.60 11.53 32.47
CA ILE A 378 -24.60 11.71 33.54
C ILE A 378 -24.08 11.18 34.90
N GLN A 379 -23.23 10.14 34.88
CA GLN A 379 -22.58 9.57 36.07
C GLN A 379 -21.26 10.24 36.44
N ASP A 380 -20.98 11.42 35.90
CA ASP A 380 -19.75 12.20 36.14
C ASP A 380 -18.45 11.43 35.89
N VAL A 381 -18.47 10.42 34.99
CA VAL A 381 -17.26 9.66 34.63
C VAL A 381 -16.31 10.56 33.83
N PRO A 382 -15.06 10.79 34.31
CA PRO A 382 -14.10 11.66 33.63
C PRO A 382 -13.73 11.13 32.24
N TRP A 383 -13.44 12.06 31.32
CA TRP A 383 -13.20 11.75 29.90
C TRP A 383 -12.17 10.63 29.67
N ILE A 384 -11.05 10.63 30.40
CA ILE A 384 -10.01 9.58 30.26
C ILE A 384 -10.59 8.20 30.61
N LYS A 385 -11.41 8.08 31.66
CA LYS A 385 -12.04 6.80 32.03
C LYS A 385 -13.07 6.39 31.00
N ARG A 386 -13.87 7.33 30.44
CA ARG A 386 -14.81 7.04 29.36
C ARG A 386 -14.07 6.49 28.15
N MET A 387 -12.97 7.17 27.74
CA MET A 387 -12.17 6.74 26.59
C MET A 387 -11.56 5.35 26.80
N THR A 388 -10.86 5.13 27.91
CA THR A 388 -10.07 3.92 28.14
C THR A 388 -10.90 2.72 28.57
N ARG A 389 -12.00 2.90 29.31
CA ARG A 389 -12.81 1.80 29.88
C ARG A 389 -14.10 1.50 29.13
N ILE A 390 -14.59 2.44 28.29
CA ILE A 390 -15.86 2.29 27.57
C ILE A 390 -15.60 2.30 26.07
N ILE A 391 -15.14 3.42 25.51
CA ILE A 391 -15.08 3.61 24.05
C ILE A 391 -14.03 2.70 23.41
N ILE A 392 -12.79 2.71 23.89
CA ILE A 392 -11.71 1.89 23.33
C ILE A 392 -12.03 0.39 23.40
N PRO A 393 -12.50 -0.18 24.52
CA PRO A 393 -12.84 -1.59 24.58
C PRO A 393 -13.96 -2.01 23.63
N ILE A 394 -15.02 -1.20 23.50
CA ILE A 394 -16.13 -1.47 22.57
C ILE A 394 -15.66 -1.46 21.12
N GLN A 395 -14.79 -0.51 20.76
CA GLN A 395 -14.27 -0.32 19.40
C GLN A 395 -12.90 -0.95 19.17
N LYS A 396 -12.48 -1.89 20.05
CA LYS A 396 -11.14 -2.48 20.08
C LYS A 396 -10.67 -2.94 18.70
N SER A 397 -11.48 -3.70 17.98
CA SER A 397 -11.10 -4.26 16.68
C SER A 397 -10.79 -3.17 15.63
N SER A 398 -11.65 -2.15 15.52
CA SER A 398 -11.49 -1.05 14.56
C SER A 398 -10.33 -0.12 14.93
N ILE A 399 -10.16 0.16 16.22
CA ILE A 399 -9.04 0.99 16.71
C ILE A 399 -7.71 0.27 16.42
N ILE A 400 -7.60 -1.02 16.71
CA ILE A 400 -6.38 -1.79 16.42
C ILE A 400 -6.12 -1.84 14.90
N SER A 401 -7.16 -1.98 14.08
CA SER A 401 -7.00 -1.86 12.62
C SER A 401 -6.45 -0.49 12.22
N GLY A 402 -6.84 0.58 12.93
CA GLY A 402 -6.30 1.93 12.75
C GLY A 402 -4.82 2.07 13.09
N TYR A 403 -4.27 1.25 13.98
CA TYR A 403 -2.82 1.15 14.24
C TYR A 403 -2.11 0.25 13.22
N LEU A 404 -2.76 -0.85 12.81
CA LEU A 404 -2.21 -1.81 11.88
C LEU A 404 -1.95 -1.21 10.50
N LEU A 405 -2.86 -0.37 10.00
CA LEU A 405 -2.73 0.24 8.68
C LEU A 405 -1.48 1.14 8.54
N PRO A 406 -1.22 2.11 9.43
CA PRO A 406 0.04 2.87 9.44
C PRO A 406 1.27 1.96 9.56
N PHE A 407 1.23 0.93 10.42
CA PHE A 407 2.33 -0.02 10.57
C PHE A 407 2.67 -0.70 9.26
N MET A 408 1.68 -1.32 8.61
CA MET A 408 1.87 -2.09 7.38
C MET A 408 2.28 -1.21 6.20
N THR A 409 1.76 0.03 6.13
CA THR A 409 2.16 0.96 5.07
C THR A 409 3.57 1.50 5.28
N CYS A 410 3.96 1.76 6.52
CA CYS A 410 5.30 2.23 6.86
C CYS A 410 6.36 1.16 6.59
N LEU A 411 6.10 -0.12 6.90
CA LEU A 411 7.01 -1.24 6.63
C LEU A 411 7.44 -1.33 5.16
N ARG A 412 6.57 -0.96 4.24
CA ARG A 412 6.77 -1.06 2.79
C ARG A 412 6.95 0.29 2.10
N GLU A 413 7.23 1.34 2.86
CA GLU A 413 7.44 2.66 2.26
C GLU A 413 8.89 2.81 1.78
N LEU A 414 9.04 3.13 0.50
CA LEU A 414 10.32 3.47 -0.13
C LEU A 414 10.34 4.94 -0.56
N SER A 415 9.31 5.37 -1.28
CA SER A 415 9.30 6.67 -1.97
C SER A 415 9.47 7.88 -1.04
N LEU A 416 8.91 7.81 0.17
CA LEU A 416 9.03 8.85 1.18
C LEU A 416 10.43 8.82 1.81
N PHE A 417 10.88 7.63 2.20
CA PHE A 417 12.07 7.47 3.03
C PHE A 417 13.38 7.54 2.27
N MET A 418 13.41 7.19 0.98
CA MET A 418 14.63 7.23 0.16
C MET A 418 15.25 8.64 0.07
N LEU A 419 14.44 9.68 0.29
CA LEU A 419 14.91 11.08 0.30
C LEU A 419 15.35 11.56 1.68
N LEU A 420 15.02 10.83 2.74
CA LEU A 420 15.20 11.26 4.13
C LEU A 420 16.31 10.52 4.87
N CYS A 421 16.77 9.40 4.32
CA CYS A 421 17.88 8.62 4.89
C CYS A 421 18.72 7.95 3.81
N VAL A 422 19.95 7.60 4.18
CA VAL A 422 20.84 6.78 3.34
C VAL A 422 20.55 5.29 3.52
N GLN A 423 21.16 4.46 2.66
CA GLN A 423 21.11 2.99 2.77
C GLN A 423 21.61 2.51 4.15
N GLY A 424 21.12 1.37 4.59
CA GLY A 424 21.45 0.77 5.88
C GLY A 424 20.56 1.21 7.07
N PHE A 425 19.75 2.25 6.91
CA PHE A 425 18.81 2.69 7.94
C PHE A 425 17.53 1.85 8.00
N ILE A 426 16.94 1.58 6.85
CA ILE A 426 15.72 0.78 6.70
C ILE A 426 15.84 -0.19 5.53
N LEU A 427 15.07 -1.30 5.58
CA LEU A 427 15.14 -2.36 4.58
C LEU A 427 14.80 -1.90 3.17
N SER A 428 13.81 -1.03 2.99
CA SER A 428 13.38 -0.59 1.67
C SER A 428 14.48 0.20 0.94
N THR A 429 15.17 1.12 1.61
CA THR A 429 16.30 1.86 1.01
C THR A 429 17.54 0.99 0.83
N THR A 430 17.74 0.02 1.70
CA THR A 430 18.86 -0.94 1.60
C THR A 430 18.64 -1.90 0.42
N LEU A 431 17.41 -2.34 0.21
CA LEU A 431 17.01 -3.16 -0.92
C LEU A 431 17.26 -2.44 -2.25
N ASP A 432 16.78 -1.20 -2.36
CA ASP A 432 16.93 -0.36 -3.55
C ASP A 432 18.42 -0.15 -3.88
N TYR A 433 19.24 0.13 -2.87
CA TYR A 433 20.67 0.24 -3.01
C TYR A 433 21.34 -1.05 -3.51
N PHE A 434 20.98 -2.21 -2.97
CA PHE A 434 21.55 -3.50 -3.42
C PHE A 434 21.12 -3.84 -4.84
N ASP A 435 19.89 -3.49 -5.21
CA ASP A 435 19.40 -3.68 -6.57
C ASP A 435 20.13 -2.78 -7.58
N GLU A 436 20.31 -1.49 -7.25
CA GLU A 436 21.09 -0.55 -8.06
C GLU A 436 22.57 -0.96 -8.23
N MET A 437 23.15 -1.61 -7.23
CA MET A 437 24.51 -2.19 -7.26
C MET A 437 24.58 -3.52 -8.01
N GLY A 438 23.47 -4.05 -8.52
CA GLY A 438 23.43 -5.34 -9.23
C GLY A 438 23.54 -6.55 -8.31
N LEU A 439 23.31 -6.40 -7.00
CA LEU A 439 23.31 -7.46 -6.00
C LEU A 439 21.89 -8.07 -5.86
N TYR A 440 21.41 -8.68 -6.93
CA TYR A 440 20.02 -9.12 -7.08
C TYR A 440 19.63 -10.25 -6.12
N ALA A 441 20.55 -11.16 -5.80
CA ALA A 441 20.28 -12.21 -4.82
C ALA A 441 20.05 -11.66 -3.41
N PHE A 442 20.80 -10.61 -3.04
CA PHE A 442 20.62 -9.91 -1.75
C PHE A 442 19.34 -9.10 -1.73
N SER A 443 19.02 -8.34 -2.79
CA SER A 443 17.77 -7.57 -2.87
C SER A 443 16.55 -8.50 -2.84
N SER A 444 16.59 -9.64 -3.53
CA SER A 444 15.55 -10.68 -3.48
C SER A 444 15.39 -11.28 -2.09
N GLY A 445 16.49 -11.53 -1.39
CA GLY A 445 16.47 -12.02 0.00
C GLY A 445 15.86 -11.00 0.98
N ILE A 446 16.18 -9.71 0.82
CA ILE A 446 15.57 -8.64 1.62
C ILE A 446 14.06 -8.55 1.32
N ASN A 447 13.64 -8.68 0.05
CA ASN A 447 12.24 -8.75 -0.32
C ASN A 447 11.51 -9.89 0.39
N LEU A 448 12.11 -11.08 0.43
CA LEU A 448 11.54 -12.23 1.16
C LEU A 448 11.40 -11.94 2.65
N ILE A 449 12.45 -11.42 3.30
CA ILE A 449 12.41 -11.06 4.72
C ILE A 449 11.27 -10.06 4.99
N LEU A 450 11.14 -9.06 4.12
CA LEU A 450 10.12 -8.03 4.27
C LEU A 450 8.71 -8.59 4.08
N ILE A 451 8.48 -9.40 3.04
CA ILE A 451 7.19 -10.04 2.76
C ILE A 451 6.80 -10.98 3.91
N VAL A 452 7.71 -11.83 4.34
CA VAL A 452 7.47 -12.78 5.45
C VAL A 452 7.15 -12.01 6.74
N THR A 453 7.88 -10.94 7.04
CA THR A 453 7.63 -10.08 8.20
C THR A 453 6.21 -9.48 8.13
N ILE A 454 5.84 -8.92 6.99
CA ILE A 454 4.51 -8.36 6.77
C ILE A 454 3.41 -9.41 6.99
N LEU A 455 3.59 -10.61 6.43
CA LEU A 455 2.62 -11.69 6.57
C LEU A 455 2.48 -12.18 8.00
N ILE A 456 3.60 -12.38 8.70
CA ILE A 456 3.61 -12.80 10.10
C ILE A 456 2.92 -11.75 10.97
N CYS A 457 3.28 -10.47 10.82
CA CYS A 457 2.68 -9.39 11.58
C CYS A 457 1.17 -9.30 11.34
N ASN A 458 0.73 -9.40 10.07
CA ASN A 458 -0.69 -9.38 9.73
C ASN A 458 -1.44 -10.60 10.34
N ALA A 459 -0.86 -11.80 10.24
CA ALA A 459 -1.46 -13.01 10.80
C ALA A 459 -1.56 -12.95 12.34
N LEU A 460 -0.51 -12.49 13.02
CA LEU A 460 -0.48 -12.33 14.47
C LEU A 460 -1.56 -11.33 14.95
N VAL A 461 -1.63 -10.16 14.30
CA VAL A 461 -2.64 -9.15 14.66
C VAL A 461 -4.04 -9.67 14.43
N ASN A 462 -4.32 -10.31 13.30
CA ASN A 462 -5.63 -10.89 13.00
C ASN A 462 -6.03 -11.95 14.05
N LYS A 463 -5.09 -12.83 14.43
CA LYS A 463 -5.34 -13.89 15.42
C LYS A 463 -5.61 -13.34 16.83
N VAL A 464 -4.84 -12.33 17.26
CA VAL A 464 -4.93 -11.80 18.63
C VAL A 464 -6.11 -10.85 18.81
N THR A 465 -6.44 -10.06 17.80
CA THR A 465 -7.38 -8.94 17.96
C THR A 465 -8.68 -9.11 17.20
N GLY A 466 -8.76 -10.05 16.25
CA GLY A 466 -9.85 -10.13 15.27
C GLY A 466 -9.92 -8.90 14.35
N ALA A 467 -8.92 -8.03 14.42
CA ALA A 467 -8.78 -6.89 13.53
C ALA A 467 -8.24 -7.34 12.18
N SER A 468 -8.74 -6.77 11.10
CA SER A 468 -8.28 -7.07 9.75
C SER A 468 -8.20 -5.77 8.93
N LEU A 469 -7.36 -5.76 7.89
CA LEU A 469 -7.14 -4.59 7.03
C LEU A 469 -8.41 -4.13 6.32
N ASP A 470 -9.30 -5.06 5.98
CA ASP A 470 -10.58 -4.77 5.35
C ASP A 470 -11.54 -3.99 6.27
N LYS A 471 -11.49 -4.23 7.58
CA LYS A 471 -12.25 -3.47 8.57
C LYS A 471 -11.73 -2.03 8.76
N GLY A 472 -10.43 -1.81 8.52
CA GLY A 472 -9.82 -0.49 8.66
C GLY A 472 -10.01 0.41 7.44
N ILE A 473 -10.16 -0.14 6.24
CA ILE A 473 -10.24 0.63 4.98
C ILE A 473 -11.68 0.75 4.50
N GLY A 474 -12.51 -0.28 4.68
CA GLY A 474 -13.85 -0.39 4.10
C GLY A 474 -14.98 -0.59 5.10
N GLY A 475 -14.70 -0.45 6.42
CA GLY A 475 -15.71 -0.57 7.48
C GLY A 475 -16.57 0.68 7.66
#